data_888a14f3847faae6ef32d34327056f5e
#
_entry.id   888a14f3847faae6ef32d34327056f5e
#
_cell.length_a   1.000
_cell.length_b   1.000
_cell.length_c   1.000
_cell.angle_alpha   90.00
_cell.angle_beta   90.00
_cell.angle_gamma   90.00
#
_symmetry.space_group_name_H-M   'P 1'
#
loop_
_entity.id
_entity.type
_entity.pdbx_description
1 polymer ?
#
loop_
_entity_poly.entity_id
_entity_poly.type
_entity_poly.pdbx_seq_one_letter_code
_entity_poly.pdbx_strand_id
1 'polypeptide(L)'
;MAAPQNPYDAVLHAARDVAKLDCALDAEMLGTALLGSVYSVAVTDRAAAVREFVGQFLSATTRRRTASATTIREVFAALVPDAEGAAEVRRGPLAPGWVEQLGRVRPTGCYAYGDVYGDQTSYLVTFAYDDTEEGGPEHAVVALVDHNIGITKDVFVGGPAERILGQVREMCAGDELTWFREEDPGRLRGEVDKHLEVTDGLSDLPSDGNLATDRALATARLALLPAATVPPLIEPPELSGPDRERLIRDFLSSPEAALFTLQDVSADDELASLHFCLSLLLDHAASLPEPDPLRWSPAVAGLFLLDWVHRRAVLDMDDAAMLPRVTRAWSAYATRKRGLPAAAAEQTDTVVEEMIPEFARLYATGEKRSPATAAVAQLISEGVDPNDAEAIDAWIETNRHRLTDDPS
;
A
#
# COMPACT_ATOMS: atom_id res chain seq x y z
N MET A 1 37.40 -22.78 5.03
CA MET A 1 36.36 -21.76 5.18
C MET A 1 36.89 -20.49 4.53
N ALA A 2 36.27 -20.00 3.47
CA ALA A 2 36.59 -18.67 2.92
C ALA A 2 36.29 -17.62 3.99
N ALA A 3 37.17 -16.63 4.17
CA ALA A 3 36.93 -15.51 5.08
C ALA A 3 35.61 -14.82 4.65
N PRO A 4 34.79 -14.32 5.59
CA PRO A 4 33.60 -13.56 5.23
C PRO A 4 34.04 -12.42 4.33
N GLN A 5 33.54 -12.38 3.09
CA GLN A 5 33.80 -11.28 2.17
C GLN A 5 33.23 -10.01 2.83
N ASN A 6 34.09 -8.99 2.96
CA ASN A 6 33.64 -7.68 3.43
C ASN A 6 32.52 -7.20 2.49
N PRO A 7 31.32 -6.88 2.99
CA PRO A 7 30.19 -6.48 2.13
C PRO A 7 30.53 -5.31 1.20
N TYR A 8 31.43 -4.44 1.61
CA TYR A 8 31.89 -3.31 0.78
C TYR A 8 32.72 -3.75 -0.42
N ASP A 9 33.54 -4.82 -0.30
CA ASP A 9 34.29 -5.37 -1.42
C ASP A 9 33.35 -6.06 -2.42
N ALA A 10 32.26 -6.65 -1.98
CA ALA A 10 31.21 -7.18 -2.87
C ALA A 10 30.54 -6.07 -3.69
N VAL A 11 30.19 -4.94 -3.05
CA VAL A 11 29.63 -3.77 -3.75
C VAL A 11 30.64 -3.19 -4.74
N LEU A 12 31.90 -3.02 -4.36
CA LEU A 12 32.96 -2.53 -5.27
C LEU A 12 33.17 -3.47 -6.46
N HIS A 13 33.01 -4.78 -6.26
CA HIS A 13 33.10 -5.75 -7.34
C HIS A 13 31.89 -5.65 -8.27
N ALA A 14 30.68 -5.53 -7.74
CA ALA A 14 29.44 -5.35 -8.51
C ALA A 14 29.47 -4.05 -9.31
N ALA A 15 30.02 -2.96 -8.72
CA ALA A 15 30.15 -1.65 -9.36
C ALA A 15 31.44 -1.48 -10.19
N ARG A 16 32.19 -2.55 -10.51
CA ARG A 16 33.51 -2.44 -11.18
C ARG A 16 33.48 -1.72 -12.53
N ASP A 17 32.35 -1.73 -13.20
CA ASP A 17 32.17 -1.12 -14.52
C ASP A 17 31.41 0.21 -14.48
N VAL A 18 31.04 0.72 -13.30
CA VAL A 18 30.27 1.96 -13.14
C VAL A 18 30.89 3.17 -13.84
N ALA A 19 32.22 3.30 -13.81
CA ALA A 19 32.92 4.40 -14.48
C ALA A 19 32.94 4.29 -16.02
N LYS A 20 32.42 3.22 -16.59
CA LYS A 20 32.29 2.98 -18.04
C LYS A 20 30.88 3.23 -18.57
N LEU A 21 29.94 3.57 -17.69
CA LEU A 21 28.58 3.87 -18.08
C LEU A 21 28.55 5.20 -18.86
N ASP A 22 27.56 5.34 -19.71
CA ASP A 22 27.49 6.43 -20.68
C ASP A 22 26.91 7.72 -20.09
N CYS A 23 26.06 7.63 -19.03
CA CYS A 23 25.40 8.78 -18.43
C CYS A 23 25.16 8.62 -16.92
N ALA A 24 24.79 9.73 -16.28
CA ALA A 24 24.51 9.76 -14.84
C ALA A 24 23.30 8.87 -14.46
N LEU A 25 22.24 8.86 -15.26
CA LEU A 25 21.05 8.05 -14.99
C LEU A 25 21.37 6.56 -14.88
N ASP A 26 22.17 6.02 -15.81
CA ASP A 26 22.56 4.60 -15.77
C ASP A 26 23.36 4.26 -14.50
N ALA A 27 24.21 5.19 -14.07
CA ALA A 27 24.99 5.03 -12.85
C ALA A 27 24.12 5.12 -11.57
N GLU A 28 23.17 6.03 -11.55
CA GLU A 28 22.19 6.15 -10.47
C GLU A 28 21.26 4.92 -10.41
N MET A 29 20.84 4.39 -11.56
CA MET A 29 20.08 3.12 -11.65
C MET A 29 20.89 1.93 -11.12
N LEU A 30 22.18 1.83 -11.47
CA LEU A 30 23.05 0.80 -10.88
C LEU A 30 23.18 1.01 -9.36
N GLY A 31 23.40 2.24 -8.92
CA GLY A 31 23.56 2.58 -7.51
C GLY A 31 22.34 2.23 -6.68
N THR A 32 21.14 2.60 -7.14
CA THR A 32 19.90 2.30 -6.42
C THR A 32 19.63 0.79 -6.35
N ALA A 33 19.92 0.03 -7.42
CA ALA A 33 19.78 -1.43 -7.41
C ALA A 33 20.73 -2.10 -6.40
N LEU A 34 21.96 -1.59 -6.24
CA LEU A 34 22.89 -2.06 -5.22
C LEU A 34 22.39 -1.77 -3.79
N LEU A 35 21.87 -0.56 -3.56
CA LEU A 35 21.27 -0.18 -2.28
C LEU A 35 19.99 -0.96 -1.99
N GLY A 36 19.26 -1.37 -3.02
CA GLY A 36 18.07 -2.23 -2.92
C GLY A 36 18.36 -3.57 -2.24
N SER A 37 19.56 -4.11 -2.40
CA SER A 37 19.97 -5.33 -1.69
C SER A 37 20.07 -5.11 -0.17
N VAL A 38 20.47 -3.92 0.27
CA VAL A 38 20.51 -3.56 1.71
C VAL A 38 19.09 -3.35 2.21
N TYR A 39 18.29 -2.62 1.46
CA TYR A 39 16.90 -2.34 1.77
C TYR A 39 16.07 -3.62 1.96
N SER A 40 16.25 -4.61 1.07
CA SER A 40 15.50 -5.86 1.09
C SER A 40 15.77 -6.73 2.32
N VAL A 41 17.00 -6.72 2.85
CA VAL A 41 17.38 -7.56 3.99
C VAL A 41 17.17 -6.90 5.35
N ALA A 42 16.94 -5.59 5.38
CA ALA A 42 16.62 -4.89 6.61
C ALA A 42 15.21 -5.27 7.09
N VAL A 43 15.03 -5.50 8.39
CA VAL A 43 13.74 -5.92 8.98
C VAL A 43 12.99 -4.77 9.67
N THR A 44 13.70 -3.69 10.02
CA THR A 44 13.14 -2.50 10.68
C THR A 44 13.82 -1.26 10.14
N ASP A 45 13.10 -0.15 10.03
CA ASP A 45 13.62 1.13 9.56
C ASP A 45 14.61 0.98 8.39
N ARG A 46 14.10 0.46 7.29
CA ARG A 46 14.88 0.14 6.09
C ARG A 46 15.59 1.37 5.53
N ALA A 47 14.97 2.55 5.64
CA ALA A 47 15.57 3.79 5.21
C ALA A 47 16.82 4.14 6.04
N ALA A 48 16.76 3.99 7.36
CA ALA A 48 17.92 4.18 8.24
C ALA A 48 19.03 3.17 7.96
N ALA A 49 18.67 1.90 7.71
CA ALA A 49 19.65 0.86 7.37
C ALA A 49 20.43 1.18 6.08
N VAL A 50 19.76 1.68 5.03
CA VAL A 50 20.42 2.13 3.80
C VAL A 50 21.32 3.33 4.06
N ARG A 51 20.85 4.31 4.82
CA ARG A 51 21.63 5.51 5.19
C ARG A 51 22.88 5.16 5.99
N GLU A 52 22.75 4.30 6.98
CA GLU A 52 23.87 3.82 7.78
C GLU A 52 24.88 3.03 6.92
N PHE A 53 24.40 2.13 6.07
CA PHE A 53 25.25 1.38 5.15
C PHE A 53 26.07 2.31 4.25
N VAL A 54 25.43 3.33 3.65
CA VAL A 54 26.14 4.29 2.80
C VAL A 54 27.23 5.03 3.59
N GLY A 55 26.93 5.55 4.78
CA GLY A 55 27.92 6.21 5.63
C GLY A 55 29.12 5.32 5.94
N GLN A 56 28.87 4.07 6.35
CA GLN A 56 29.92 3.09 6.60
C GLN A 56 30.71 2.75 5.32
N PHE A 57 30.05 2.58 4.18
CA PHE A 57 30.69 2.33 2.90
C PHE A 57 31.61 3.47 2.48
N LEU A 58 31.15 4.72 2.57
CA LEU A 58 31.94 5.92 2.24
C LEU A 58 33.21 6.00 3.10
N SER A 59 33.07 5.76 4.42
CA SER A 59 34.20 5.73 5.36
C SER A 59 35.20 4.62 5.04
N ALA A 60 34.72 3.38 4.90
CA ALA A 60 35.56 2.20 4.68
C ALA A 60 36.31 2.23 3.33
N THR A 61 35.73 2.88 2.33
CA THR A 61 36.30 2.90 0.96
C THR A 61 37.08 4.17 0.62
N THR A 62 37.25 5.11 1.56
CA THR A 62 37.91 6.41 1.34
C THR A 62 39.33 6.27 0.76
N ARG A 63 40.07 5.21 1.10
CA ARG A 63 41.44 4.96 0.62
C ARG A 63 41.51 4.30 -0.76
N ARG A 64 40.36 3.79 -1.27
CA ARG A 64 40.30 3.16 -2.60
C ARG A 64 40.26 4.23 -3.68
N ARG A 65 41.25 4.28 -4.58
CA ARG A 65 41.46 5.34 -5.57
C ARG A 65 41.24 4.89 -7.00
N THR A 66 40.64 3.73 -7.26
CA THR A 66 40.26 3.31 -8.60
C THR A 66 39.11 4.16 -9.13
N ALA A 67 39.01 4.32 -10.44
CA ALA A 67 37.91 5.08 -11.07
C ALA A 67 36.54 4.57 -10.55
N SER A 68 36.31 3.28 -10.62
CA SER A 68 35.01 2.69 -10.16
C SER A 68 34.73 2.92 -8.67
N ALA A 69 35.76 2.81 -7.79
CA ALA A 69 35.56 3.04 -6.36
C ALA A 69 35.30 4.51 -6.01
N THR A 70 35.89 5.46 -6.74
CA THR A 70 35.56 6.87 -6.54
C THR A 70 34.18 7.19 -7.09
N THR A 71 33.86 6.72 -8.30
CA THR A 71 32.58 6.98 -8.96
C THR A 71 31.39 6.40 -8.16
N ILE A 72 31.46 5.16 -7.67
CA ILE A 72 30.34 4.60 -6.89
C ILE A 72 30.11 5.33 -5.56
N ARG A 73 31.15 5.90 -4.94
CA ARG A 73 30.97 6.75 -3.75
C ARG A 73 30.22 8.04 -4.11
N GLU A 74 30.51 8.64 -5.26
CA GLU A 74 29.83 9.84 -5.73
C GLU A 74 28.38 9.54 -6.05
N VAL A 75 28.09 8.40 -6.68
CA VAL A 75 26.71 7.91 -6.93
C VAL A 75 25.95 7.71 -5.62
N PHE A 76 26.54 7.01 -4.65
CA PHE A 76 25.86 6.77 -3.36
C PHE A 76 25.63 8.07 -2.57
N ALA A 77 26.57 8.99 -2.60
CA ALA A 77 26.42 10.30 -1.96
C ALA A 77 25.31 11.15 -2.63
N ALA A 78 25.11 11.02 -3.94
CA ALA A 78 24.03 11.69 -4.65
C ALA A 78 22.66 11.05 -4.35
N LEU A 79 22.60 9.72 -4.21
CA LEU A 79 21.36 8.98 -3.91
C LEU A 79 20.93 9.11 -2.44
N VAL A 80 21.87 9.23 -1.51
CA VAL A 80 21.63 9.30 -0.06
C VAL A 80 22.44 10.47 0.54
N PRO A 81 22.06 11.71 0.22
CA PRO A 81 22.84 12.90 0.59
C PRO A 81 22.88 13.18 2.09
N ASP A 82 21.97 12.60 2.88
CA ASP A 82 21.91 12.67 4.34
C ASP A 82 22.73 11.56 5.05
N ALA A 83 23.40 10.69 4.30
CA ALA A 83 24.31 9.70 4.88
C ALA A 83 25.58 10.38 5.44
N GLU A 84 26.14 9.84 6.51
CA GLU A 84 27.36 10.34 7.13
C GLU A 84 28.52 10.34 6.10
N GLY A 85 29.19 11.48 5.96
CA GLY A 85 30.31 11.66 5.02
C GLY A 85 29.91 11.90 3.56
N ALA A 86 28.61 11.89 3.22
CA ALA A 86 28.18 12.14 1.85
C ALA A 86 28.58 13.54 1.35
N ALA A 87 28.41 14.58 2.20
CA ALA A 87 28.77 15.95 1.87
C ALA A 87 30.29 16.17 1.65
N GLU A 88 31.13 15.30 2.19
CA GLU A 88 32.59 15.33 2.07
C GLU A 88 33.10 14.61 0.82
N VAL A 89 32.27 13.82 0.13
CA VAL A 89 32.65 13.12 -1.11
C VAL A 89 33.03 14.15 -2.15
N ARG A 90 34.20 13.97 -2.77
CA ARG A 90 34.73 14.87 -3.82
C ARG A 90 34.99 14.07 -5.08
N ARG A 91 34.77 14.71 -6.21
CA ARG A 91 35.06 14.15 -7.53
C ARG A 91 36.48 13.60 -7.61
N GLY A 92 36.57 12.35 -8.02
CA GLY A 92 37.88 11.71 -8.24
C GLY A 92 38.52 12.19 -9.54
N PRO A 93 39.88 12.23 -9.62
CA PRO A 93 40.58 12.68 -10.81
C PRO A 93 40.35 11.78 -12.05
N LEU A 94 39.84 10.59 -11.85
CA LEU A 94 39.53 9.61 -12.90
C LEU A 94 38.02 9.42 -13.10
N ALA A 95 37.20 10.31 -12.51
CA ALA A 95 35.76 10.25 -12.68
C ALA A 95 35.32 10.63 -14.09
N PRO A 96 34.34 9.96 -14.69
CA PRO A 96 33.77 10.35 -15.98
C PRO A 96 33.13 11.75 -15.94
N GLY A 97 32.91 12.36 -17.11
CA GLY A 97 32.31 13.69 -17.23
C GLY A 97 30.93 13.76 -16.58
N TRP A 98 30.12 12.79 -16.87
CA TRP A 98 28.73 12.70 -16.42
C TRP A 98 28.55 12.69 -14.88
N VAL A 99 29.58 12.44 -14.09
CA VAL A 99 29.53 12.54 -12.62
C VAL A 99 29.08 13.93 -12.16
N GLU A 100 29.32 14.98 -12.92
CA GLU A 100 28.85 16.33 -12.62
C GLU A 100 27.34 16.47 -12.70
N GLN A 101 26.66 15.51 -13.38
CA GLN A 101 25.21 15.51 -13.54
C GLN A 101 24.47 14.71 -12.44
N LEU A 102 25.18 13.97 -11.59
CA LEU A 102 24.57 13.21 -10.52
C LEU A 102 23.65 14.09 -9.65
N GLY A 103 22.38 13.73 -9.55
CA GLY A 103 21.37 14.49 -8.82
C GLY A 103 20.97 15.84 -9.42
N ARG A 104 21.57 16.29 -10.52
CA ARG A 104 21.27 17.57 -11.19
C ARG A 104 20.11 17.42 -12.16
N VAL A 105 18.95 17.15 -11.63
CA VAL A 105 17.71 17.04 -12.39
C VAL A 105 16.68 18.01 -11.86
N ARG A 106 15.72 18.34 -12.70
CA ARG A 106 14.56 19.15 -12.32
C ARG A 106 13.29 18.41 -12.67
N PRO A 107 12.22 18.53 -11.85
CA PRO A 107 10.91 18.01 -12.21
C PRO A 107 10.37 18.78 -13.42
N THR A 108 9.75 18.07 -14.37
CA THR A 108 9.14 18.63 -15.59
C THR A 108 7.64 18.50 -15.62
N GLY A 109 7.05 17.60 -14.83
CA GLY A 109 5.60 17.44 -14.66
C GLY A 109 5.28 16.54 -13.49
N CYS A 110 4.11 16.78 -12.87
CA CYS A 110 3.58 16.00 -11.76
C CYS A 110 2.15 15.58 -12.09
N TYR A 111 1.87 14.30 -11.99
CA TYR A 111 0.60 13.70 -12.37
C TYR A 111 0.18 12.65 -11.35
N ALA A 112 -1.12 12.38 -11.31
CA ALA A 112 -1.67 11.24 -10.58
C ALA A 112 -2.71 10.53 -11.46
N TYR A 113 -2.79 9.22 -11.31
CA TYR A 113 -3.81 8.39 -11.94
C TYR A 113 -4.17 7.23 -11.01
N GLY A 114 -5.38 6.72 -11.16
CA GLY A 114 -5.87 5.66 -10.28
C GLY A 114 -7.24 5.16 -10.70
N ASP A 115 -7.83 4.35 -9.85
CA ASP A 115 -9.19 3.87 -10.02
C ASP A 115 -10.23 4.84 -9.41
N VAL A 116 -11.47 4.75 -9.89
CA VAL A 116 -12.57 5.60 -9.40
C VAL A 116 -13.02 5.25 -7.98
N TYR A 117 -12.66 4.07 -7.49
CA TYR A 117 -13.01 3.62 -6.14
C TYR A 117 -12.14 4.31 -5.07
N GLY A 118 -10.91 4.68 -5.44
CA GLY A 118 -9.91 5.21 -4.53
C GLY A 118 -9.15 4.12 -3.78
N ASP A 119 -9.01 2.94 -4.38
CA ASP A 119 -8.22 1.85 -3.83
C ASP A 119 -6.74 2.10 -4.01
N GLN A 120 -6.35 2.53 -5.21
CA GLN A 120 -4.96 2.75 -5.57
C GLN A 120 -4.78 4.07 -6.32
N THR A 121 -3.70 4.76 -6.00
CA THR A 121 -3.24 5.93 -6.73
C THR A 121 -1.78 5.79 -7.11
N SER A 122 -1.48 5.95 -8.38
CA SER A 122 -0.12 6.07 -8.89
C SER A 122 0.24 7.53 -9.06
N TYR A 123 1.30 7.95 -8.40
CA TYR A 123 1.88 9.28 -8.51
C TYR A 123 3.05 9.25 -9.48
N LEU A 124 3.00 10.05 -10.54
CA LEU A 124 3.98 10.07 -11.61
C LEU A 124 4.64 11.45 -11.69
N VAL A 125 5.98 11.47 -11.58
CA VAL A 125 6.76 12.69 -11.75
C VAL A 125 7.78 12.46 -12.87
N THR A 126 7.85 13.40 -13.81
CA THR A 126 8.85 13.40 -14.88
C THR A 126 10.01 14.31 -14.54
N PHE A 127 11.22 13.90 -14.93
CA PHE A 127 12.48 14.60 -14.64
C PHE A 127 13.35 14.72 -15.87
N ALA A 128 14.03 15.86 -15.98
CA ALA A 128 15.06 16.11 -16.99
C ALA A 128 16.37 16.55 -16.34
N TYR A 129 17.50 16.06 -16.85
CA TYR A 129 18.82 16.57 -16.48
C TYR A 129 19.08 17.95 -17.11
N ASP A 130 19.91 18.73 -16.47
CA ASP A 130 20.36 20.01 -17.03
C ASP A 130 21.18 19.84 -18.34
N ASP A 131 21.99 18.78 -18.38
CA ASP A 131 22.67 18.30 -19.56
C ASP A 131 22.17 16.90 -19.90
N THR A 132 21.47 16.78 -21.03
CA THR A 132 20.85 15.48 -21.43
C THR A 132 21.86 14.53 -22.06
N GLU A 133 23.02 15.02 -22.56
CA GLU A 133 24.06 14.18 -23.16
C GLU A 133 24.81 13.40 -22.07
N GLU A 134 25.24 14.07 -21.01
CA GLU A 134 25.95 13.45 -19.89
C GLU A 134 24.99 12.96 -18.80
N GLY A 135 23.87 13.63 -18.59
CA GLY A 135 22.86 13.26 -17.56
C GLY A 135 22.05 12.01 -17.92
N GLY A 136 21.64 11.94 -19.18
CA GLY A 136 20.76 10.87 -19.68
C GLY A 136 19.38 11.38 -20.08
N PRO A 137 18.52 10.48 -20.59
CA PRO A 137 17.20 10.85 -21.10
C PRO A 137 16.25 11.32 -19.99
N GLU A 138 15.19 12.02 -20.43
CA GLU A 138 14.04 12.27 -19.53
C GLU A 138 13.47 10.95 -19.02
N HIS A 139 13.22 10.91 -17.72
CA HIS A 139 12.73 9.72 -17.03
C HIS A 139 11.58 10.06 -16.09
N ALA A 140 10.86 9.05 -15.70
CA ALA A 140 9.74 9.17 -14.75
C ALA A 140 10.01 8.35 -13.48
N VAL A 141 9.53 8.87 -12.36
CA VAL A 141 9.32 8.13 -11.13
C VAL A 141 7.81 7.89 -11.00
N VAL A 142 7.41 6.65 -10.79
CA VAL A 142 6.03 6.27 -10.50
C VAL A 142 5.99 5.58 -9.14
N ALA A 143 5.19 6.10 -8.22
CA ALA A 143 4.95 5.49 -6.91
C ALA A 143 3.49 5.05 -6.81
N LEU A 144 3.25 3.77 -6.59
CA LEU A 144 1.93 3.17 -6.42
C LEU A 144 1.59 3.12 -4.93
N VAL A 145 0.61 3.90 -4.53
CA VAL A 145 0.03 3.89 -3.18
C VAL A 145 -1.22 3.02 -3.17
N ASP A 146 -1.29 2.10 -2.23
CA ASP A 146 -2.48 1.30 -1.94
C ASP A 146 -3.15 1.83 -0.66
N HIS A 147 -4.31 2.49 -0.83
CA HIS A 147 -5.05 3.13 0.25
C HIS A 147 -5.80 2.13 1.13
N ASN A 148 -6.02 0.89 0.66
CA ASN A 148 -6.71 -0.15 1.44
C ASN A 148 -5.84 -0.68 2.58
N ILE A 149 -4.52 -0.66 2.39
CA ILE A 149 -3.54 -1.10 3.39
C ILE A 149 -2.60 0.02 3.84
N GLY A 150 -2.71 1.22 3.24
CA GLY A 150 -2.02 2.43 3.67
C GLY A 150 -0.52 2.44 3.41
N ILE A 151 -0.05 1.82 2.33
CA ILE A 151 1.38 1.69 2.00
C ILE A 151 1.71 2.17 0.58
N THR A 152 2.97 2.51 0.33
CA THR A 152 3.52 2.52 -1.02
C THR A 152 3.85 1.08 -1.42
N LYS A 153 3.05 0.53 -2.34
CA LYS A 153 3.15 -0.87 -2.78
C LYS A 153 4.29 -1.11 -3.74
N ASP A 154 4.55 -0.15 -4.61
CA ASP A 154 5.64 -0.22 -5.59
C ASP A 154 6.18 1.17 -5.92
N VAL A 155 7.44 1.19 -6.36
CA VAL A 155 8.11 2.36 -6.93
C VAL A 155 8.87 1.91 -8.15
N PHE A 156 8.68 2.64 -9.25
CA PHE A 156 9.33 2.36 -10.53
C PHE A 156 10.02 3.62 -11.04
N VAL A 157 11.27 3.49 -11.49
CA VAL A 157 12.01 4.53 -12.19
C VAL A 157 12.35 4.06 -13.61
N GLY A 158 11.96 4.80 -14.62
CA GLY A 158 12.23 4.41 -15.99
C GLY A 158 11.94 5.49 -17.02
N GLY A 159 12.25 5.16 -18.28
CA GLY A 159 12.08 6.10 -19.39
C GLY A 159 11.92 5.43 -20.75
N PRO A 160 11.70 6.21 -21.79
CA PRO A 160 11.52 7.67 -21.80
C PRO A 160 10.22 8.14 -21.11
N ALA A 161 10.26 9.26 -20.41
CA ALA A 161 9.13 9.82 -19.64
C ALA A 161 7.88 10.06 -20.51
N GLU A 162 8.07 10.59 -21.72
CA GLU A 162 6.96 10.83 -22.68
C GLU A 162 6.20 9.55 -23.02
N ARG A 163 6.92 8.44 -23.20
CA ARG A 163 6.30 7.15 -23.52
C ARG A 163 5.45 6.64 -22.36
N ILE A 164 5.98 6.71 -21.14
CA ILE A 164 5.25 6.28 -19.93
C ILE A 164 4.00 7.13 -19.76
N LEU A 165 4.14 8.44 -19.84
CA LEU A 165 3.03 9.39 -19.71
C LEU A 165 1.97 9.18 -20.80
N GLY A 166 2.38 8.92 -22.05
CA GLY A 166 1.48 8.63 -23.16
C GLY A 166 0.68 7.35 -22.92
N GLN A 167 1.34 6.28 -22.50
CA GLN A 167 0.68 5.00 -22.18
C GLN A 167 -0.34 5.13 -21.04
N VAL A 168 0.01 5.86 -19.97
CA VAL A 168 -0.91 6.07 -18.84
C VAL A 168 -2.14 6.87 -19.27
N ARG A 169 -1.94 7.95 -20.05
CA ARG A 169 -3.05 8.75 -20.57
C ARG A 169 -3.99 7.95 -21.47
N GLU A 170 -3.43 7.13 -22.36
CA GLU A 170 -4.21 6.27 -23.26
C GLU A 170 -4.99 5.22 -22.46
N MET A 171 -4.36 4.58 -21.49
CA MET A 171 -5.01 3.61 -20.59
C MET A 171 -6.20 4.22 -19.87
N CYS A 172 -6.01 5.38 -19.22
CA CYS A 172 -7.09 6.03 -18.47
C CYS A 172 -8.20 6.61 -19.39
N ALA A 173 -7.86 7.04 -20.60
CA ALA A 173 -8.87 7.52 -21.56
C ALA A 173 -9.74 6.39 -22.12
N GLY A 174 -9.24 5.15 -22.09
CA GLY A 174 -9.95 3.96 -22.58
C GLY A 174 -10.81 3.25 -21.54
N ASP A 175 -10.76 3.65 -20.28
CA ASP A 175 -11.45 2.98 -19.17
C ASP A 175 -12.13 4.01 -18.25
N GLU A 176 -13.47 3.99 -18.19
CA GLU A 176 -14.25 4.88 -17.34
C GLU A 176 -14.10 4.61 -15.84
N LEU A 177 -13.48 3.51 -15.46
CA LEU A 177 -13.17 3.15 -14.06
C LEU A 177 -11.81 3.67 -13.61
N THR A 178 -11.10 4.39 -14.46
CA THR A 178 -9.82 5.01 -14.14
C THR A 178 -9.85 6.52 -14.42
N TRP A 179 -8.92 7.23 -13.79
CA TRP A 179 -8.77 8.66 -13.99
C TRP A 179 -7.30 9.06 -14.09
N PHE A 180 -7.03 10.18 -14.79
CA PHE A 180 -5.72 10.81 -14.90
C PHE A 180 -5.85 12.33 -14.72
N ARG A 181 -4.93 12.94 -13.98
CA ARG A 181 -4.88 14.40 -13.80
C ARG A 181 -3.47 14.90 -13.53
N GLU A 182 -3.26 16.20 -13.73
CA GLU A 182 -2.13 16.91 -13.14
C GLU A 182 -2.31 16.98 -11.61
N GLU A 183 -1.20 16.92 -10.88
CA GLU A 183 -1.22 16.94 -9.42
C GLU A 183 -0.29 18.03 -8.87
N ASP A 184 -0.64 18.61 -7.71
CA ASP A 184 0.23 19.56 -7.01
C ASP A 184 1.49 18.84 -6.51
N PRO A 185 2.70 19.37 -6.83
CA PRO A 185 3.94 18.69 -6.47
C PRO A 185 4.15 18.49 -4.98
N GLY A 186 3.74 19.45 -4.15
CA GLY A 186 3.88 19.34 -2.70
C GLY A 186 2.92 18.33 -2.09
N ARG A 187 1.68 18.28 -2.61
CA ARG A 187 0.70 17.26 -2.23
C ARG A 187 1.15 15.88 -2.65
N LEU A 188 1.58 15.71 -3.91
CA LEU A 188 2.12 14.44 -4.41
C LEU A 188 3.23 13.93 -3.51
N ARG A 189 4.21 14.78 -3.22
CA ARG A 189 5.33 14.43 -2.33
C ARG A 189 4.82 13.98 -0.95
N GLY A 190 3.90 14.72 -0.35
CA GLY A 190 3.37 14.41 0.98
C GLY A 190 2.65 13.06 1.04
N GLU A 191 1.86 12.75 0.00
CA GLU A 191 1.16 11.46 -0.08
C GLU A 191 2.13 10.29 -0.26
N VAL A 192 3.14 10.43 -1.13
CA VAL A 192 4.13 9.36 -1.32
C VAL A 192 5.02 9.19 -0.09
N ASP A 193 5.54 10.28 0.49
CA ASP A 193 6.41 10.22 1.67
C ASP A 193 5.69 9.55 2.85
N LYS A 194 4.43 9.91 3.12
CA LYS A 194 3.60 9.33 4.19
C LYS A 194 3.47 7.81 4.06
N HIS A 195 3.11 7.31 2.89
CA HIS A 195 2.89 5.88 2.67
C HIS A 195 4.21 5.10 2.54
N LEU A 196 5.27 5.74 2.05
CA LEU A 196 6.59 5.13 1.97
C LEU A 196 7.22 4.95 3.35
N GLU A 197 6.98 5.88 4.29
CA GLU A 197 7.40 5.74 5.70
C GLU A 197 6.76 4.51 6.35
N VAL A 198 5.46 4.27 6.10
CA VAL A 198 4.78 3.05 6.58
C VAL A 198 5.42 1.81 5.97
N THR A 199 5.67 1.83 4.66
CA THR A 199 6.30 0.69 3.94
C THR A 199 7.69 0.38 4.47
N ASP A 200 8.50 1.41 4.78
CA ASP A 200 9.85 1.24 5.35
C ASP A 200 9.86 0.54 6.71
N GLY A 201 8.75 0.63 7.45
CA GLY A 201 8.56 0.00 8.76
C GLY A 201 8.01 -1.44 8.72
N LEU A 202 7.60 -1.95 7.55
CA LEU A 202 7.03 -3.30 7.45
C LEU A 202 8.09 -4.38 7.71
N SER A 203 7.70 -5.49 8.34
CA SER A 203 8.55 -6.68 8.48
C SER A 203 8.84 -7.31 7.12
N ASP A 204 7.79 -7.43 6.30
CA ASP A 204 7.85 -8.01 4.96
C ASP A 204 7.47 -6.97 3.91
N LEU A 205 8.27 -6.86 2.87
CA LEU A 205 7.97 -5.99 1.73
C LEU A 205 6.97 -6.64 0.79
N PRO A 206 6.19 -5.84 0.04
CA PRO A 206 5.46 -6.36 -1.11
C PRO A 206 6.40 -7.16 -2.02
N SER A 207 5.98 -8.38 -2.39
CA SER A 207 6.84 -9.33 -3.12
C SER A 207 7.04 -8.99 -4.59
N ASP A 208 6.10 -8.22 -5.15
CA ASP A 208 6.03 -7.95 -6.58
C ASP A 208 6.35 -6.47 -6.83
N GLY A 209 7.28 -6.19 -7.75
CA GLY A 209 7.60 -4.83 -8.15
C GLY A 209 9.07 -4.44 -8.00
N ASN A 210 9.34 -3.16 -8.19
CA ASN A 210 10.69 -2.57 -8.21
C ASN A 210 11.02 -1.77 -6.94
N LEU A 211 10.12 -1.75 -5.95
CA LEU A 211 10.25 -0.93 -4.76
C LEU A 211 11.66 -0.99 -4.15
N ALA A 212 12.18 -2.18 -3.91
CA ALA A 212 13.49 -2.33 -3.28
C ALA A 212 14.62 -1.79 -4.16
N THR A 213 14.56 -2.04 -5.47
CA THR A 213 15.63 -1.65 -6.41
C THR A 213 15.61 -0.18 -6.76
N ASP A 214 14.46 0.46 -6.80
CA ASP A 214 14.31 1.82 -7.32
C ASP A 214 14.12 2.87 -6.23
N ARG A 215 13.85 2.43 -4.99
CA ARG A 215 13.51 3.31 -3.88
C ARG A 215 14.51 4.44 -3.62
N ALA A 216 15.81 4.15 -3.60
CA ALA A 216 16.80 5.17 -3.25
C ALA A 216 16.83 6.30 -4.30
N LEU A 217 16.77 5.96 -5.59
CA LEU A 217 16.71 6.95 -6.67
C LEU A 217 15.38 7.71 -6.66
N ALA A 218 14.26 7.00 -6.48
CA ALA A 218 12.94 7.63 -6.39
C ALA A 218 12.87 8.63 -5.23
N THR A 219 13.37 8.27 -4.05
CA THR A 219 13.42 9.17 -2.88
C THR A 219 14.29 10.40 -3.16
N ALA A 220 15.47 10.21 -3.77
CA ALA A 220 16.34 11.32 -4.16
C ALA A 220 15.65 12.27 -5.16
N ARG A 221 14.84 11.74 -6.09
CA ARG A 221 14.06 12.54 -7.06
C ARG A 221 12.90 13.28 -6.40
N LEU A 222 12.10 12.59 -5.57
CA LEU A 222 10.95 13.19 -4.88
C LEU A 222 11.38 14.30 -3.90
N ALA A 223 12.58 14.18 -3.31
CA ALA A 223 13.14 15.22 -2.44
C ALA A 223 13.37 16.56 -3.15
N LEU A 224 13.43 16.60 -4.49
CA LEU A 224 13.57 17.82 -5.30
C LEU A 224 12.23 18.56 -5.48
N LEU A 225 11.10 17.94 -5.18
CA LEU A 225 9.80 18.59 -5.18
C LEU A 225 9.70 19.59 -4.02
N PRO A 226 8.80 20.59 -4.12
CA PRO A 226 8.49 21.47 -3.00
C PRO A 226 8.21 20.72 -1.72
N ALA A 227 8.40 21.39 -0.57
CA ALA A 227 8.10 20.80 0.73
C ALA A 227 6.66 20.24 0.75
N ALA A 228 6.53 19.06 1.35
CA ALA A 228 5.24 18.39 1.43
C ALA A 228 4.17 19.30 2.04
N THR A 229 3.11 19.53 1.28
CA THR A 229 1.88 20.10 1.81
C THR A 229 0.99 18.94 2.24
N VAL A 230 1.20 18.46 3.46
CA VAL A 230 0.30 17.47 4.06
C VAL A 230 -0.92 18.27 4.53
N PRO A 231 -2.14 17.96 4.03
CA PRO A 231 -3.33 18.41 4.73
C PRO A 231 -3.20 17.92 6.17
N PRO A 232 -3.57 18.74 7.18
CA PRO A 232 -3.56 18.26 8.55
C PRO A 232 -4.29 16.93 8.57
N LEU A 233 -3.71 15.93 9.25
CA LEU A 233 -4.40 14.68 9.56
C LEU A 233 -5.67 15.08 10.32
N ILE A 234 -6.72 15.35 9.60
CA ILE A 234 -8.06 15.35 10.15
C ILE A 234 -8.29 13.86 10.36
N GLU A 235 -8.13 13.41 11.61
CA GLU A 235 -8.67 12.10 11.97
C GLU A 235 -10.09 12.11 11.44
N PRO A 236 -10.42 11.21 10.50
CA PRO A 236 -11.80 11.13 10.02
C PRO A 236 -12.66 10.96 11.27
N PRO A 237 -13.71 11.75 11.44
CA PRO A 237 -14.52 11.67 12.64
C PRO A 237 -15.00 10.23 12.78
N GLU A 238 -14.75 9.64 13.94
CA GLU A 238 -15.33 8.34 14.26
C GLU A 238 -16.82 8.41 13.93
N LEU A 239 -17.30 7.45 13.15
CA LEU A 239 -18.69 7.40 12.76
C LEU A 239 -19.53 7.25 14.03
N SER A 240 -20.09 8.35 14.52
CA SER A 240 -20.87 8.35 15.77
C SER A 240 -22.07 7.39 15.66
N GLY A 241 -22.57 6.88 16.78
CA GLY A 241 -23.77 6.03 16.80
C GLY A 241 -24.92 6.64 16.01
N PRO A 242 -25.29 7.91 16.22
CA PRO A 242 -26.32 8.60 15.44
C PRO A 242 -26.02 8.70 13.94
N ASP A 243 -24.76 8.86 13.52
CA ASP A 243 -24.38 8.90 12.12
C ASP A 243 -24.49 7.52 11.46
N ARG A 244 -24.09 6.46 12.18
CA ARG A 244 -24.31 5.06 11.74
C ARG A 244 -25.80 4.76 11.53
N GLU A 245 -26.64 5.09 12.51
CA GLU A 245 -28.08 4.90 12.41
C GLU A 245 -28.69 5.68 11.26
N ARG A 246 -28.23 6.91 11.03
CA ARG A 246 -28.67 7.73 9.90
C ARG A 246 -28.29 7.06 8.56
N LEU A 247 -27.07 6.61 8.44
CA LEU A 247 -26.54 5.98 7.21
C LEU A 247 -27.27 4.66 6.91
N ILE A 248 -27.50 3.83 7.93
CA ILE A 248 -28.32 2.60 7.80
C ILE A 248 -29.74 2.94 7.35
N ARG A 249 -30.39 3.92 7.98
CA ARG A 249 -31.74 4.35 7.62
C ARG A 249 -31.81 4.89 6.19
N ASP A 250 -30.82 5.67 5.78
CA ASP A 250 -30.72 6.20 4.42
C ASP A 250 -30.57 5.08 3.38
N PHE A 251 -29.77 4.05 3.71
CA PHE A 251 -29.65 2.85 2.89
C PHE A 251 -30.98 2.10 2.81
N LEU A 252 -31.61 1.79 3.95
CA LEU A 252 -32.89 1.04 4.00
C LEU A 252 -34.02 1.75 3.25
N SER A 253 -33.91 3.08 3.06
CA SER A 253 -34.86 3.88 2.28
C SER A 253 -34.46 3.99 0.80
N SER A 254 -33.38 3.36 0.38
CA SER A 254 -32.83 3.44 -0.97
C SER A 254 -33.43 2.38 -1.91
N PRO A 255 -33.33 2.58 -3.24
CA PRO A 255 -33.76 1.55 -4.21
C PRO A 255 -32.95 0.25 -4.08
N GLU A 256 -31.70 0.31 -3.70
CA GLU A 256 -30.81 -0.84 -3.55
C GLU A 256 -31.28 -1.77 -2.43
N ALA A 257 -31.88 -1.21 -1.38
CA ALA A 257 -32.44 -1.99 -0.27
C ALA A 257 -33.80 -2.62 -0.61
N ALA A 258 -34.44 -2.25 -1.73
CA ALA A 258 -35.74 -2.82 -2.11
C ALA A 258 -35.72 -4.34 -2.33
N LEU A 259 -34.53 -4.93 -2.55
CA LEU A 259 -34.31 -6.38 -2.64
C LEU A 259 -34.57 -7.12 -1.32
N PHE A 260 -34.56 -6.39 -0.20
CA PHE A 260 -34.81 -6.90 1.15
C PHE A 260 -36.23 -6.60 1.61
N THR A 261 -37.22 -6.72 0.70
CA THR A 261 -38.64 -6.45 1.01
C THR A 261 -39.14 -7.53 1.96
N LEU A 262 -39.30 -7.15 3.23
CA LEU A 262 -39.77 -8.01 4.31
C LEU A 262 -41.26 -8.27 4.14
N GLN A 263 -41.66 -9.39 3.53
CA GLN A 263 -43.07 -9.68 3.21
C GLN A 263 -43.70 -10.81 4.06
N ASP A 264 -42.97 -11.43 5.02
CA ASP A 264 -43.51 -12.56 5.76
C ASP A 264 -43.19 -12.56 7.27
N VAL A 265 -43.75 -13.52 7.98
CA VAL A 265 -43.79 -13.66 9.46
C VAL A 265 -42.41 -13.82 10.14
N SER A 266 -41.33 -14.01 9.36
CA SER A 266 -39.93 -14.00 9.80
C SER A 266 -39.27 -12.61 9.68
N ALA A 267 -40.04 -11.56 9.43
CA ALA A 267 -39.55 -10.21 9.15
C ALA A 267 -38.65 -9.63 10.25
N ASP A 268 -38.91 -9.96 11.51
CA ASP A 268 -38.12 -9.42 12.63
C ASP A 268 -36.70 -10.02 12.68
N ASP A 269 -36.57 -11.34 12.44
CA ASP A 269 -35.26 -12.03 12.44
C ASP A 269 -34.44 -11.62 11.18
N GLU A 270 -35.08 -11.55 10.01
CA GLU A 270 -34.43 -11.09 8.77
C GLU A 270 -34.00 -9.62 8.88
N LEU A 271 -34.79 -8.76 9.52
CA LEU A 271 -34.42 -7.38 9.79
C LEU A 271 -33.26 -7.29 10.77
N ALA A 272 -33.22 -8.11 11.79
CA ALA A 272 -32.11 -8.17 12.75
C ALA A 272 -30.81 -8.58 12.05
N SER A 273 -30.85 -9.64 11.23
CA SER A 273 -29.70 -10.09 10.44
C SER A 273 -29.23 -9.03 9.44
N LEU A 274 -30.16 -8.33 8.76
CA LEU A 274 -29.84 -7.22 7.87
C LEU A 274 -29.11 -6.09 8.61
N HIS A 275 -29.61 -5.67 9.77
CA HIS A 275 -28.98 -4.65 10.61
C HIS A 275 -27.60 -5.08 11.11
N PHE A 276 -27.45 -6.34 11.50
CA PHE A 276 -26.17 -6.90 11.92
C PHE A 276 -25.16 -6.89 10.76
N CYS A 277 -25.54 -7.37 9.58
CA CYS A 277 -24.70 -7.32 8.39
C CYS A 277 -24.26 -5.89 8.03
N LEU A 278 -25.18 -4.91 8.07
CA LEU A 278 -24.86 -3.50 7.83
C LEU A 278 -23.89 -2.95 8.88
N SER A 279 -24.01 -3.37 10.14
CA SER A 279 -23.08 -2.97 11.19
C SER A 279 -21.67 -3.50 10.91
N LEU A 280 -21.54 -4.75 10.46
CA LEU A 280 -20.24 -5.34 10.08
C LEU A 280 -19.58 -4.59 8.91
N LEU A 281 -20.36 -4.18 7.90
CA LEU A 281 -19.87 -3.36 6.79
C LEU A 281 -19.29 -2.03 7.27
N LEU A 282 -19.99 -1.36 8.18
CA LEU A 282 -19.53 -0.08 8.74
C LEU A 282 -18.32 -0.25 9.66
N ASP A 283 -18.24 -1.34 10.41
CA ASP A 283 -17.08 -1.66 11.27
C ASP A 283 -15.84 -1.95 10.42
N HIS A 284 -16.01 -2.68 9.31
CA HIS A 284 -14.91 -2.90 8.37
C HIS A 284 -14.42 -1.59 7.78
N ALA A 285 -15.32 -0.77 7.24
CA ALA A 285 -14.96 0.52 6.66
C ALA A 285 -14.26 1.44 7.67
N ALA A 286 -14.66 1.41 8.94
CA ALA A 286 -14.00 2.16 10.01
C ALA A 286 -12.60 1.61 10.37
N SER A 287 -12.31 0.35 10.05
CA SER A 287 -11.02 -0.30 10.33
C SER A 287 -9.96 -0.07 9.25
N LEU A 288 -10.33 0.53 8.10
CA LEU A 288 -9.39 0.83 7.02
C LEU A 288 -8.47 2.01 7.40
N PRO A 289 -7.25 2.08 6.83
CA PRO A 289 -6.33 3.20 7.06
C PRO A 289 -6.92 4.58 6.73
N GLU A 290 -7.78 4.62 5.73
CA GLU A 290 -8.57 5.79 5.34
C GLU A 290 -10.06 5.45 5.46
N PRO A 291 -10.66 5.63 6.66
CA PRO A 291 -12.03 5.23 6.91
C PRO A 291 -13.03 6.04 6.08
N ASP A 292 -13.81 5.35 5.27
CA ASP A 292 -14.94 5.92 4.52
C ASP A 292 -16.03 4.85 4.35
N PRO A 293 -17.21 5.00 4.99
CA PRO A 293 -18.30 4.03 4.91
C PRO A 293 -18.86 3.84 3.50
N LEU A 294 -18.60 4.77 2.59
CA LEU A 294 -19.04 4.71 1.20
C LEU A 294 -17.93 4.28 0.22
N ARG A 295 -16.72 3.99 0.69
CA ARG A 295 -15.64 3.47 -0.15
C ARG A 295 -15.74 1.95 -0.27
N TRP A 296 -16.49 1.50 -1.26
CA TRP A 296 -16.69 0.06 -1.55
C TRP A 296 -16.33 -0.24 -3.00
N SER A 297 -15.38 -1.11 -3.15
CA SER A 297 -14.81 -1.58 -4.41
C SER A 297 -14.81 -3.11 -4.43
N PRO A 298 -14.47 -3.74 -5.57
CA PRO A 298 -14.17 -5.18 -5.62
C PRO A 298 -13.12 -5.60 -4.59
N ALA A 299 -12.04 -4.81 -4.43
CA ALA A 299 -10.96 -5.13 -3.49
C ALA A 299 -11.42 -5.02 -2.03
N VAL A 300 -12.12 -3.93 -1.66
CA VAL A 300 -12.66 -3.73 -0.31
C VAL A 300 -13.67 -4.83 0.04
N ALA A 301 -14.56 -5.18 -0.90
CA ALA A 301 -15.51 -6.27 -0.72
C ALA A 301 -14.80 -7.63 -0.51
N GLY A 302 -13.70 -7.87 -1.24
CA GLY A 302 -12.87 -9.07 -1.08
C GLY A 302 -12.17 -9.13 0.27
N LEU A 303 -11.56 -8.03 0.71
CA LEU A 303 -10.95 -7.93 2.05
C LEU A 303 -11.99 -8.17 3.15
N PHE A 304 -13.20 -7.65 2.99
CA PHE A 304 -14.29 -7.84 3.91
C PHE A 304 -14.78 -9.30 3.96
N LEU A 305 -15.23 -9.82 2.81
CA LEU A 305 -15.89 -11.14 2.72
C LEU A 305 -14.93 -12.31 2.88
N LEU A 306 -13.69 -12.21 2.36
CA LEU A 306 -12.77 -13.34 2.34
C LEU A 306 -11.72 -13.34 3.46
N ASP A 307 -11.65 -12.28 4.27
CA ASP A 307 -10.72 -12.22 5.38
C ASP A 307 -11.31 -11.60 6.64
N TRP A 308 -11.67 -10.32 6.62
CA TRP A 308 -12.00 -9.54 7.82
C TRP A 308 -13.16 -10.13 8.62
N VAL A 309 -14.28 -10.47 7.97
CA VAL A 309 -15.49 -10.93 8.68
C VAL A 309 -15.24 -12.26 9.40
N HIS A 310 -14.49 -13.17 8.79
CA HIS A 310 -14.18 -14.47 9.41
C HIS A 310 -13.28 -14.34 10.64
N ARG A 311 -12.45 -13.29 10.70
CA ARG A 311 -11.59 -13.03 11.86
C ARG A 311 -12.28 -12.28 12.98
N ARG A 312 -13.36 -11.56 12.69
CA ARG A 312 -13.94 -10.55 13.60
C ARG A 312 -15.36 -10.87 14.04
N ALA A 313 -16.11 -11.67 13.28
CA ALA A 313 -17.51 -11.94 13.56
C ALA A 313 -17.81 -13.44 13.65
N VAL A 314 -18.77 -13.78 14.50
CA VAL A 314 -19.41 -15.09 14.50
C VAL A 314 -20.77 -14.90 13.84
N LEU A 315 -20.92 -15.49 12.65
CA LEU A 315 -22.16 -15.45 11.88
C LEU A 315 -22.99 -16.71 12.18
N ASP A 316 -24.29 -16.56 12.26
CA ASP A 316 -25.19 -17.68 12.11
C ASP A 316 -25.46 -18.01 10.64
N MET A 317 -26.35 -18.95 10.34
CA MET A 317 -26.64 -19.37 8.97
C MET A 317 -27.38 -18.28 8.17
N ASP A 318 -28.24 -17.53 8.84
CA ASP A 318 -29.06 -16.49 8.22
C ASP A 318 -28.19 -15.26 7.91
N ASP A 319 -27.31 -14.88 8.84
CA ASP A 319 -26.29 -13.83 8.65
C ASP A 319 -25.34 -14.17 7.51
N ALA A 320 -24.84 -15.42 7.48
CA ALA A 320 -23.93 -15.88 6.43
C ALA A 320 -24.60 -15.89 5.04
N ALA A 321 -25.87 -16.23 4.96
CA ALA A 321 -26.64 -16.17 3.71
C ALA A 321 -26.97 -14.72 3.29
N MET A 322 -27.18 -13.84 4.26
CA MET A 322 -27.53 -12.43 4.06
C MET A 322 -26.34 -11.58 3.62
N LEU A 323 -25.16 -11.81 4.23
CA LEU A 323 -24.01 -10.90 4.14
C LEU A 323 -23.52 -10.60 2.71
N PRO A 324 -23.35 -11.58 1.79
CA PRO A 324 -22.97 -11.28 0.41
C PRO A 324 -24.02 -10.43 -0.33
N ARG A 325 -25.30 -10.68 -0.08
CA ARG A 325 -26.41 -9.92 -0.67
C ARG A 325 -26.41 -8.46 -0.20
N VAL A 326 -26.19 -8.24 1.09
CA VAL A 326 -26.09 -6.90 1.68
C VAL A 326 -24.85 -6.18 1.18
N THR A 327 -23.70 -6.88 1.05
CA THR A 327 -22.47 -6.31 0.48
C THR A 327 -22.69 -5.81 -0.93
N ARG A 328 -23.34 -6.58 -1.80
CA ARG A 328 -23.68 -6.16 -3.18
C ARG A 328 -24.58 -4.91 -3.20
N ALA A 329 -25.66 -4.94 -2.44
CA ALA A 329 -26.60 -3.82 -2.38
C ALA A 329 -25.97 -2.55 -1.78
N TRP A 330 -25.15 -2.70 -0.73
CA TRP A 330 -24.41 -1.60 -0.12
C TRP A 330 -23.38 -0.99 -1.09
N SER A 331 -22.65 -1.82 -1.81
CA SER A 331 -21.67 -1.35 -2.81
C SER A 331 -22.35 -0.56 -3.93
N ALA A 332 -23.51 -1.01 -4.41
CA ALA A 332 -24.30 -0.27 -5.41
C ALA A 332 -24.81 1.07 -4.86
N TYR A 333 -25.30 1.08 -3.62
CA TYR A 333 -25.71 2.29 -2.92
C TYR A 333 -24.54 3.28 -2.76
N ALA A 334 -23.39 2.79 -2.32
CA ALA A 334 -22.18 3.59 -2.14
C ALA A 334 -21.68 4.19 -3.47
N THR A 335 -21.63 3.40 -4.53
CA THR A 335 -21.31 3.83 -5.90
C THR A 335 -22.21 4.99 -6.35
N ARG A 336 -23.52 4.85 -6.19
CA ARG A 336 -24.48 5.89 -6.54
C ARG A 336 -24.33 7.16 -5.67
N LYS A 337 -24.12 6.99 -4.37
CA LYS A 337 -23.93 8.13 -3.44
C LYS A 337 -22.65 8.92 -3.74
N ARG A 338 -21.61 8.26 -4.17
CA ARG A 338 -20.35 8.88 -4.59
C ARG A 338 -20.39 9.43 -6.01
N GLY A 339 -21.45 9.15 -6.78
CA GLY A 339 -21.57 9.59 -8.17
C GLY A 339 -20.58 8.90 -9.11
N LEU A 340 -20.16 7.67 -8.80
CA LEU A 340 -19.27 6.88 -9.65
C LEU A 340 -20.03 6.36 -10.89
N PRO A 341 -19.31 5.97 -11.96
CA PRO A 341 -19.92 5.33 -13.13
C PRO A 341 -20.74 4.08 -12.77
N ALA A 342 -21.78 3.78 -13.51
CA ALA A 342 -22.61 2.59 -13.29
C ALA A 342 -21.81 1.29 -13.41
N ALA A 343 -20.85 1.25 -14.32
CA ALA A 343 -19.93 0.14 -14.48
C ALA A 343 -19.16 -0.23 -13.19
N ALA A 344 -18.95 0.73 -12.28
CA ALA A 344 -18.30 0.47 -10.99
C ALA A 344 -19.19 -0.43 -10.09
N ALA A 345 -20.50 -0.18 -10.07
CA ALA A 345 -21.43 -1.05 -9.34
C ALA A 345 -21.51 -2.44 -9.97
N GLU A 346 -21.59 -2.51 -11.30
CA GLU A 346 -21.67 -3.77 -12.05
C GLU A 346 -20.41 -4.62 -11.86
N GLN A 347 -19.23 -4.00 -11.88
CA GLN A 347 -17.97 -4.70 -11.62
C GLN A 347 -17.91 -5.26 -10.19
N THR A 348 -18.29 -4.45 -9.19
CA THR A 348 -18.29 -4.91 -7.81
C THR A 348 -19.32 -6.02 -7.58
N ASP A 349 -20.50 -5.90 -8.17
CA ASP A 349 -21.55 -6.91 -8.11
C ASP A 349 -21.08 -8.26 -8.65
N THR A 350 -20.47 -8.25 -9.85
CA THR A 350 -19.92 -9.45 -10.50
C THR A 350 -18.84 -10.11 -9.63
N VAL A 351 -17.89 -9.33 -9.14
CA VAL A 351 -16.78 -9.86 -8.35
C VAL A 351 -17.26 -10.42 -7.00
N VAL A 352 -18.22 -9.76 -6.35
CA VAL A 352 -18.81 -10.30 -5.11
C VAL A 352 -19.53 -11.62 -5.37
N GLU A 353 -20.28 -11.75 -6.49
CA GLU A 353 -20.94 -12.99 -6.85
C GLU A 353 -19.93 -14.14 -7.07
N GLU A 354 -18.80 -13.86 -7.71
CA GLU A 354 -17.70 -14.82 -7.90
C GLU A 354 -17.05 -15.24 -6.57
N MET A 355 -17.10 -14.41 -5.54
CA MET A 355 -16.55 -14.69 -4.20
C MET A 355 -17.46 -15.56 -3.34
N ILE A 356 -18.76 -15.66 -3.62
CA ILE A 356 -19.74 -16.38 -2.78
C ILE A 356 -19.31 -17.83 -2.47
N PRO A 357 -18.83 -18.64 -3.44
CA PRO A 357 -18.41 -20.02 -3.13
C PRO A 357 -17.25 -20.09 -2.14
N GLU A 358 -16.27 -19.19 -2.27
CA GLU A 358 -15.13 -19.16 -1.37
C GLU A 358 -15.52 -18.62 0.02
N PHE A 359 -16.35 -17.59 0.08
CA PHE A 359 -16.95 -17.13 1.34
C PHE A 359 -17.65 -18.26 2.08
N ALA A 360 -18.51 -19.02 1.39
CA ALA A 360 -19.24 -20.14 1.97
C ALA A 360 -18.28 -21.25 2.47
N ARG A 361 -17.22 -21.53 1.73
CA ARG A 361 -16.18 -22.48 2.13
C ARG A 361 -15.47 -22.02 3.41
N LEU A 362 -15.02 -20.77 3.46
CA LEU A 362 -14.36 -20.19 4.63
C LEU A 362 -15.27 -20.17 5.86
N TYR A 363 -16.55 -19.83 5.66
CA TYR A 363 -17.54 -19.88 6.72
C TYR A 363 -17.70 -21.31 7.28
N ALA A 364 -17.87 -22.31 6.42
CA ALA A 364 -18.08 -23.70 6.81
C ALA A 364 -16.84 -24.32 7.49
N THR A 365 -15.64 -24.01 7.00
CA THR A 365 -14.38 -24.58 7.54
C THR A 365 -13.88 -23.83 8.78
N GLY A 366 -14.21 -22.56 8.90
CA GLY A 366 -13.63 -21.69 9.94
C GLY A 366 -12.11 -21.44 9.81
N GLU A 367 -11.53 -21.73 8.65
CA GLU A 367 -10.08 -21.64 8.38
C GLU A 367 -9.47 -20.27 8.69
N LYS A 368 -10.24 -19.21 8.50
CA LYS A 368 -9.82 -17.82 8.73
C LYS A 368 -10.20 -17.27 10.11
N ARG A 369 -10.82 -18.07 10.97
CA ARG A 369 -11.21 -17.60 12.31
C ARG A 369 -9.98 -17.23 13.13
N SER A 370 -10.02 -16.06 13.76
CA SER A 370 -9.02 -15.73 14.78
C SER A 370 -9.21 -16.62 16.01
N PRO A 371 -8.18 -16.83 16.84
CA PRO A 371 -8.35 -17.59 18.10
C PRO A 371 -9.50 -17.07 18.96
N ALA A 372 -9.67 -15.75 19.03
CA ALA A 372 -10.76 -15.12 19.77
C ALA A 372 -12.14 -15.47 19.16
N THR A 373 -12.27 -15.34 17.82
CA THR A 373 -13.53 -15.65 17.13
C THR A 373 -13.84 -17.14 17.22
N ALA A 374 -12.83 -18.02 17.14
CA ALA A 374 -13.00 -19.46 17.33
C ALA A 374 -13.49 -19.79 18.75
N ALA A 375 -12.93 -19.14 19.76
CA ALA A 375 -13.34 -19.31 21.16
C ALA A 375 -14.80 -18.86 21.38
N VAL A 376 -15.21 -17.71 20.81
CA VAL A 376 -16.60 -17.24 20.90
C VAL A 376 -17.55 -18.17 20.16
N ALA A 377 -17.18 -18.65 18.97
CA ALA A 377 -17.99 -19.62 18.23
C ALA A 377 -18.18 -20.92 19.02
N GLN A 378 -17.13 -21.40 19.69
CA GLN A 378 -17.22 -22.59 20.55
C GLN A 378 -18.10 -22.34 21.76
N LEU A 379 -17.93 -21.20 22.45
CA LEU A 379 -18.77 -20.78 23.58
C LEU A 379 -20.25 -20.81 23.22
N ILE A 380 -20.62 -20.20 22.08
CA ILE A 380 -22.01 -20.21 21.59
C ILE A 380 -22.48 -21.64 21.27
N SER A 381 -21.62 -22.46 20.62
CA SER A 381 -21.97 -23.85 20.29
C SER A 381 -22.20 -24.74 21.52
N GLU A 382 -21.58 -24.41 22.64
CA GLU A 382 -21.78 -25.06 23.95
C GLU A 382 -22.97 -24.49 24.73
N GLY A 383 -23.72 -23.54 24.13
CA GLY A 383 -24.96 -22.98 24.67
C GLY A 383 -24.77 -21.90 25.73
N VAL A 384 -23.61 -21.28 25.79
CA VAL A 384 -23.33 -20.13 26.65
C VAL A 384 -23.81 -18.84 25.96
N ASP A 385 -24.60 -18.05 26.68
CA ASP A 385 -25.05 -16.74 26.15
C ASP A 385 -23.86 -15.76 26.07
N PRO A 386 -23.55 -15.27 24.88
CA PRO A 386 -22.45 -14.31 24.70
C PRO A 386 -22.69 -12.93 25.32
N ASN A 387 -23.91 -12.67 25.85
CA ASN A 387 -24.22 -11.44 26.56
C ASN A 387 -24.17 -11.59 28.10
N ASP A 388 -23.98 -12.83 28.59
CA ASP A 388 -23.85 -13.11 30.02
C ASP A 388 -22.38 -13.15 30.43
N ALA A 389 -21.88 -12.04 30.98
CA ALA A 389 -20.51 -11.90 31.38
C ALA A 389 -20.05 -12.92 32.43
N GLU A 390 -20.95 -13.33 33.36
CA GLU A 390 -20.64 -14.30 34.41
C GLU A 390 -20.50 -15.71 33.83
N ALA A 391 -21.37 -16.07 32.88
CA ALA A 391 -21.29 -17.33 32.16
C ALA A 391 -20.04 -17.40 31.25
N ILE A 392 -19.66 -16.28 30.60
CA ILE A 392 -18.43 -16.17 29.79
C ILE A 392 -17.19 -16.38 30.67
N ASP A 393 -17.11 -15.70 31.83
CA ASP A 393 -15.96 -15.81 32.73
C ASP A 393 -15.82 -17.26 33.26
N ALA A 394 -16.91 -17.90 33.63
CA ALA A 394 -16.91 -19.29 34.06
C ALA A 394 -16.48 -20.25 32.95
N TRP A 395 -16.88 -19.98 31.70
CA TRP A 395 -16.48 -20.78 30.54
C TRP A 395 -15.02 -20.61 30.24
N ILE A 396 -14.47 -19.35 30.26
CA ILE A 396 -13.06 -19.05 30.04
C ILE A 396 -12.20 -19.77 31.09
N GLU A 397 -12.58 -19.70 32.37
CA GLU A 397 -11.84 -20.36 33.44
C GLU A 397 -11.77 -21.87 33.24
N THR A 398 -12.87 -22.48 32.80
CA THR A 398 -12.97 -23.94 32.54
C THR A 398 -12.14 -24.36 31.32
N ASN A 399 -12.05 -23.50 30.29
CA ASN A 399 -11.39 -23.80 29.02
C ASN A 399 -10.01 -23.11 28.85
N ARG A 400 -9.47 -22.48 29.88
CA ARG A 400 -8.20 -21.74 29.85
C ARG A 400 -7.05 -22.52 29.21
N HIS A 401 -6.94 -23.83 29.50
CA HIS A 401 -5.90 -24.70 28.94
C HIS A 401 -5.99 -24.89 27.42
N ARG A 402 -7.21 -24.79 26.84
CA ARG A 402 -7.44 -24.88 25.38
C ARG A 402 -7.16 -23.56 24.67
N LEU A 403 -7.34 -22.43 25.37
CA LEU A 403 -7.11 -21.09 24.83
C LEU A 403 -5.62 -20.68 24.86
N THR A 404 -4.78 -21.39 25.65
CA THR A 404 -3.35 -21.12 25.78
C THR A 404 -2.46 -22.04 24.93
N ASP A 405 -3.00 -23.18 24.45
CA ASP A 405 -2.29 -24.13 23.59
C ASP A 405 -2.52 -23.81 22.11
N ASP A 406 -2.15 -22.58 21.66
CA ASP A 406 -2.06 -22.27 20.23
C ASP A 406 -0.65 -22.65 19.73
N PRO A 407 -0.49 -23.64 18.84
CA PRO A 407 0.75 -23.86 18.15
C PRO A 407 0.92 -22.77 17.08
N SER A 408 1.80 -21.79 17.36
CA SER A 408 2.33 -20.78 16.42
C SER A 408 2.83 -21.38 15.10
#